data_0cd8cf7d963e679db9524eccf3eb9296
#
_entry.id   0cd8cf7d963e679db9524eccf3eb9296
#
_cell.length_a   1.000
_cell.length_b   1.000
_cell.length_c   1.000
_cell.angle_alpha   90.00
_cell.angle_beta   90.00
_cell.angle_gamma   90.00
#
_symmetry.space_group_name_H-M   'P 1'
#
loop_
_entity.id
_entity.type
_entity.pdbx_description
1 polymer ?
#
loop_
_entity_poly.entity_id
_entity_poly.type
_entity_poly.pdbx_seq_one_letter_code
_entity_poly.pdbx_strand_id
1 'polypeptide(L)'
;MYQWKIRLDTLTDANDFLFAVSQVKDEVYIRSGKHLCTSAKSALGCHMARVEWNNLICECDSDIYTKISKFIIEETPETAENW
;
A
#
# COMPACT_ATOMS: atom_id res chain seq x y z
N MET A 1 13.78 4.81 0.72
CA MET A 1 12.50 4.22 0.31
C MET A 1 11.36 4.94 1.00
N TYR A 2 10.34 5.29 0.25
CA TYR A 2 9.18 5.97 0.81
C TYR A 2 8.21 4.97 1.37
N GLN A 3 7.51 5.33 2.45
CA GLN A 3 6.52 4.48 3.10
C GLN A 3 5.30 5.32 3.46
N TRP A 4 4.12 4.79 3.22
CA TRP A 4 2.87 5.45 3.58
C TRP A 4 1.94 4.43 4.20
N LYS A 5 1.23 4.84 5.25
CA LYS A 5 0.14 4.04 5.79
C LYS A 5 -1.06 4.18 4.86
N ILE A 6 -1.63 3.06 4.48
CA ILE A 6 -2.76 3.08 3.56
C ILE A 6 -3.91 2.25 4.11
N ARG A 7 -5.08 2.49 3.53
CA ARG A 7 -6.28 1.74 3.86
C ARG A 7 -7.01 1.38 2.57
N LEU A 8 -7.39 0.11 2.47
CA LEU A 8 -8.15 -0.42 1.36
C LEU A 8 -9.42 -1.03 1.93
N ASP A 9 -10.47 -0.23 2.09
CA ASP A 9 -11.67 -0.64 2.81
C ASP A 9 -12.59 -1.53 2.00
N THR A 10 -12.62 -1.35 0.69
CA THR A 10 -13.55 -2.06 -0.18
C THR A 10 -12.81 -2.75 -1.31
N LEU A 11 -13.53 -3.65 -1.99
CA LEU A 11 -13.00 -4.29 -3.19
C LEU A 11 -12.65 -3.25 -4.25
N THR A 12 -13.48 -2.23 -4.38
CA THR A 12 -13.23 -1.13 -5.32
C THR A 12 -11.93 -0.40 -4.97
N ASP A 13 -11.70 -0.15 -3.68
CA ASP A 13 -10.46 0.50 -3.25
C ASP A 13 -9.25 -0.32 -3.66
N ALA A 14 -9.30 -1.63 -3.46
CA ALA A 14 -8.18 -2.50 -3.82
C ALA A 14 -7.93 -2.48 -5.33
N ASN A 15 -8.99 -2.51 -6.13
CA ASN A 15 -8.86 -2.46 -7.58
C ASN A 15 -8.32 -1.12 -8.05
N ASP A 16 -8.79 -0.02 -7.47
CA ASP A 16 -8.32 1.31 -7.82
C ASP A 16 -6.85 1.49 -7.43
N PHE A 17 -6.46 0.98 -6.28
CA PHE A 17 -5.08 1.04 -5.83
C PHE A 17 -4.17 0.25 -6.77
N LEU A 18 -4.59 -0.96 -7.12
CA LEU A 18 -3.84 -1.80 -8.07
C LEU A 18 -3.65 -1.07 -9.40
N PHE A 19 -4.71 -0.45 -9.91
CA PHE A 19 -4.64 0.29 -11.16
C PHE A 19 -3.64 1.45 -11.05
N ALA A 20 -3.71 2.18 -9.95
CA ALA A 20 -2.82 3.33 -9.76
C ALA A 20 -1.35 2.92 -9.73
N VAL A 21 -1.02 1.87 -8.95
CA VAL A 21 0.38 1.45 -8.83
C VAL A 21 0.87 0.72 -10.07
N SER A 22 -0.02 0.15 -10.87
CA SER A 22 0.39 -0.55 -12.08
C SER A 22 1.04 0.39 -13.10
N GLN A 23 0.81 1.68 -12.96
CA GLN A 23 1.37 2.69 -13.85
C GLN A 23 2.72 3.22 -13.39
N VAL A 24 3.17 2.78 -12.21
CA VAL A 24 4.47 3.18 -11.67
C VAL A 24 5.54 2.25 -12.21
N LYS A 25 6.68 2.80 -12.62
CA LYS A 25 7.78 1.99 -13.16
C LYS A 25 8.46 1.15 -12.10
N ASP A 26 8.64 1.73 -10.91
CA ASP A 26 9.33 1.05 -9.83
C ASP A 26 8.44 0.01 -9.19
N GLU A 27 9.06 -0.95 -8.51
CA GLU A 27 8.30 -1.91 -7.74
C GLU A 27 7.61 -1.22 -6.58
N VAL A 28 6.39 -1.63 -6.31
CA VAL A 28 5.60 -1.11 -5.19
C VAL A 28 5.19 -2.30 -4.33
N TYR A 29 5.35 -2.17 -3.04
CA TYR A 29 5.05 -3.26 -2.10
C TYR A 29 3.99 -2.84 -1.10
N ILE A 30 3.20 -3.81 -0.66
CA ILE A 30 2.31 -3.66 0.48
C ILE A 30 2.91 -4.52 1.59
N ARG A 31 3.09 -3.92 2.74
CA ARG A 31 3.70 -4.58 3.88
C ARG A 31 2.78 -4.47 5.10
N SER A 32 2.80 -5.48 5.96
CA SER A 32 2.10 -5.43 7.24
C SER A 32 3.01 -6.07 8.27
N GLY A 33 3.35 -5.30 9.31
CA GLY A 33 4.29 -5.76 10.31
C GLY A 33 5.67 -5.97 9.72
N LYS A 34 6.42 -6.91 10.32
CA LYS A 34 7.80 -7.15 9.91
C LYS A 34 7.94 -8.27 8.90
N HIS A 35 6.94 -9.14 8.78
CA HIS A 35 7.09 -10.38 8.03
C HIS A 35 6.16 -10.50 6.83
N LEU A 36 5.12 -9.71 6.76
CA LEU A 36 4.14 -9.81 5.69
C LEU A 36 4.42 -8.77 4.62
N CYS A 37 4.63 -9.23 3.39
CA CYS A 37 4.94 -8.34 2.28
C CYS A 37 4.49 -8.99 0.98
N THR A 38 3.89 -8.19 0.10
CA THR A 38 3.50 -8.65 -1.22
C THR A 38 3.69 -7.51 -2.22
N SER A 39 3.77 -7.87 -3.49
CA SER A 39 3.82 -6.85 -4.54
C SER A 39 2.46 -6.16 -4.65
N ALA A 40 2.48 -4.83 -4.64
CA ALA A 40 1.26 -4.05 -4.83
C ALA A 40 0.74 -4.13 -6.26
N LYS A 41 1.55 -4.65 -7.18
CA LYS A 41 1.15 -4.82 -8.58
C LYS A 41 0.49 -6.17 -8.82
N SER A 42 0.35 -6.98 -7.78
CA SER A 42 -0.32 -8.28 -7.85
C SER A 42 -1.76 -8.13 -7.40
N ALA A 43 -2.71 -8.48 -8.27
CA ALA A 43 -4.12 -8.43 -7.91
C ALA A 43 -4.41 -9.34 -6.72
N LEU A 44 -3.88 -10.56 -6.76
CA LEU A 44 -4.07 -11.49 -5.65
C LEU A 44 -3.46 -10.95 -4.37
N GLY A 45 -2.26 -10.36 -4.45
CA GLY A 45 -1.60 -9.78 -3.29
C GLY A 45 -2.39 -8.65 -2.68
N CYS A 46 -2.92 -7.74 -3.50
CA CYS A 46 -3.73 -6.62 -3.02
C CYS A 46 -4.99 -7.10 -2.31
N HIS A 47 -5.68 -8.06 -2.89
CA HIS A 47 -6.92 -8.56 -2.31
C HIS A 47 -6.66 -9.36 -1.03
N MET A 48 -5.59 -10.14 -1.01
CA MET A 48 -5.21 -10.87 0.18
C MET A 48 -4.86 -9.90 1.32
N ALA A 49 -4.07 -8.88 1.02
CA ALA A 49 -3.68 -7.90 2.03
C ALA A 49 -4.89 -7.18 2.60
N ARG A 50 -5.84 -6.79 1.74
CA ARG A 50 -7.04 -6.10 2.18
C ARG A 50 -7.87 -6.97 3.14
N VAL A 51 -8.00 -8.25 2.84
CA VAL A 51 -8.87 -9.15 3.60
C VAL A 51 -8.19 -9.67 4.87
N GLU A 52 -6.91 -10.03 4.77
CA GLU A 52 -6.24 -10.77 5.83
C GLU A 52 -5.34 -9.94 6.73
N TRP A 53 -4.84 -8.80 6.23
CA TRP A 53 -3.90 -7.98 6.99
C TRP A 53 -4.60 -6.75 7.53
N ASN A 54 -4.22 -6.34 8.75
CA ASN A 54 -4.91 -5.23 9.42
C ASN A 54 -4.32 -3.87 9.14
N ASN A 55 -3.01 -3.78 9.12
CA ASN A 55 -2.33 -2.49 9.01
C ASN A 55 -1.42 -2.54 7.80
N LEU A 56 -1.72 -1.73 6.80
CA LEU A 56 -1.02 -1.78 5.53
C LEU A 56 -0.08 -0.60 5.37
N ILE A 57 1.14 -0.88 4.90
CA ILE A 57 2.11 0.13 4.54
C ILE A 57 2.46 -0.07 3.08
N CYS A 58 2.37 1.00 2.30
CA CYS A 58 2.80 1.00 0.90
C CYS A 58 4.24 1.48 0.84
N GLU A 59 5.11 0.72 0.18
CA GLU A 59 6.53 1.07 0.04
C GLU A 59 6.90 1.20 -1.42
N CYS A 60 7.70 2.23 -1.74
CA CYS A 60 8.20 2.42 -3.09
C CYS A 60 9.49 3.23 -3.02
N ASP A 61 10.42 2.98 -3.94
CA ASP A 61 11.67 3.73 -3.99
C ASP A 61 11.47 5.17 -4.47
N SER A 62 10.43 5.42 -5.23
CA SER A 62 10.12 6.77 -5.69
C SER A 62 8.90 7.32 -4.98
N ASP A 63 8.75 8.64 -5.00
CA ASP A 63 7.62 9.30 -4.36
C ASP A 63 6.40 9.21 -5.27
N ILE A 64 5.48 8.33 -4.90
CA ILE A 64 4.24 8.12 -5.66
C ILE A 64 3.02 8.67 -4.92
N TYR A 65 3.25 9.59 -3.98
CA TYR A 65 2.18 10.14 -3.15
C TYR A 65 0.96 10.58 -3.97
N THR A 66 1.18 11.33 -5.03
CA THR A 66 0.07 11.87 -5.82
C THR A 66 -0.78 10.79 -6.48
N LYS A 67 -0.20 9.63 -6.73
CA LYS A 67 -0.92 8.53 -7.39
C LYS A 67 -1.77 7.72 -6.41
N ILE A 68 -1.39 7.71 -5.13
CA ILE A 68 -2.06 6.87 -4.13
C ILE A 68 -2.66 7.68 -2.99
N SER A 69 -2.70 9.01 -3.12
CA SER A 69 -3.08 9.89 -2.01
C SER A 69 -4.45 9.57 -1.41
N LYS A 70 -5.40 9.14 -2.22
CA LYS A 70 -6.74 8.86 -1.68
C LYS A 70 -6.80 7.64 -0.77
N PHE A 71 -5.76 6.81 -0.80
CA PHE A 71 -5.69 5.62 0.05
C PHE A 71 -4.87 5.85 1.31
N ILE A 72 -4.13 6.96 1.36
CA ILE A 72 -3.24 7.24 2.48
C ILE A 72 -4.02 7.69 3.69
N ILE A 73 -3.74 7.06 4.82
CA ILE A 73 -4.28 7.48 6.11
C ILE A 73 -3.40 8.65 6.57
N GLU A 74 -4.03 9.70 7.05
CA GLU A 74 -3.31 10.87 7.53
C GLU A 74 -2.58 10.53 8.81
N GLU A 75 -1.27 10.34 8.71
CA GLU A 75 -0.42 9.93 9.82
C GLU A 75 0.94 10.59 9.73
N THR A 76 1.64 10.63 10.85
CA THR A 76 3.00 11.11 10.86
C THR A 76 3.96 9.97 10.54
N PRO A 77 5.10 10.26 9.91
CA PRO A 77 6.05 9.22 9.53
C PRO A 77 6.53 8.34 10.68
N GLU A 78 6.70 8.90 11.85
CA GLU A 78 7.24 8.15 12.98
C GLU A 78 6.30 7.06 13.49
N THR A 79 5.02 7.12 13.15
CA THR A 79 4.09 6.08 13.57
C THR A 79 4.09 4.88 12.62
N ALA A 80 4.68 5.00 11.45
CA ALA A 80 4.72 3.91 10.49
C ALA A 80 5.47 2.70 11.04
N GLU A 81 6.49 2.94 11.86
CA GLU A 81 7.29 1.86 12.43
C GLU A 81 6.48 1.00 13.41
N ASN A 82 5.48 1.58 14.02
CA ASN A 82 4.66 0.90 15.02
C ASN A 82 3.36 0.38 14.45
N TRP A 83 3.16 0.55 13.18
CA TRP A 83 1.92 0.17 12.49
C TRP A 83 1.82 -1.37 12.24
#